data_9e24fd6bd97595e875f4dd4f4bad63b4
#
_entry.id   9e24fd6bd97595e875f4dd4f4bad63b4
#
_cell.length_a   1.000
_cell.length_b   1.000
_cell.length_c   1.000
_cell.angle_alpha   90.00
_cell.angle_beta   90.00
_cell.angle_gamma   90.00
#
_symmetry.space_group_name_H-M   'P 1'
#
loop_
_entity.id
_entity.type
_entity.pdbx_description
1 polymer ?
#
loop_
_entity_poly.entity_id
_entity_poly.type
_entity_poly.pdbx_seq_one_letter_code
_entity_poly.pdbx_strand_id
1 'polypeptide(L)'
;MIKANVILDYSKWKNKIKDPNNYFKNKISKLSKIPYFKKKNQEFSILLTSNKKMKSLNLKFRKKNKPTDVLSFQSNDKIYIGDIAISYEIINKRSKLTNFFLEFDKMWLHGYFHLIGYDHKKLKDFMR
;
A
#
# COMPACT_ATOMS: atom_id res chain seq x y z
N MET A 1 3.72 -10.61 14.42
CA MET A 1 4.29 -9.30 14.07
C MET A 1 4.08 -9.02 12.58
N ILE A 2 3.64 -7.83 12.25
CA ILE A 2 3.49 -7.39 10.86
C ILE A 2 4.66 -6.47 10.52
N LYS A 3 5.34 -6.74 9.41
CA LYS A 3 6.50 -5.95 8.96
C LYS A 3 6.28 -5.46 7.53
N ALA A 4 6.46 -4.17 7.30
CA ALA A 4 6.42 -3.57 5.98
C ALA A 4 7.83 -3.17 5.55
N ASN A 5 8.25 -3.65 4.39
CA ASN A 5 9.51 -3.24 3.76
C ASN A 5 9.20 -2.14 2.76
N VAL A 6 9.78 -0.96 2.97
CA VAL A 6 9.49 0.20 2.12
C VAL A 6 10.60 0.37 1.09
N ILE A 7 10.21 0.42 -0.18
CA ILE A 7 11.11 0.66 -1.30
C ILE A 7 10.75 2.00 -1.93
N LEU A 8 11.65 2.96 -1.84
CA LEU A 8 11.46 4.29 -2.40
C LEU A 8 12.05 4.31 -3.81
N ASP A 9 11.18 4.31 -4.82
CA ASP A 9 11.55 4.26 -6.24
C ASP A 9 11.33 5.60 -6.96
N TYR A 10 10.80 6.60 -6.26
CA TYR A 10 10.50 7.91 -6.84
C TYR A 10 10.67 8.97 -5.76
N SER A 11 11.66 9.83 -5.94
CA SER A 11 12.11 10.75 -4.90
C SER A 11 11.07 11.78 -4.46
N LYS A 12 10.07 12.08 -5.29
CA LYS A 12 9.01 13.04 -4.95
C LYS A 12 8.19 12.63 -3.72
N TRP A 13 8.16 11.35 -3.39
CA TRP A 13 7.53 10.88 -2.17
C TRP A 13 8.08 11.57 -0.92
N LYS A 14 9.35 11.91 -0.92
CA LYS A 14 10.00 12.60 0.21
C LYS A 14 9.48 14.03 0.42
N ASN A 15 8.83 14.61 -0.56
CA ASN A 15 8.18 15.93 -0.40
C ASN A 15 7.00 15.84 0.58
N LYS A 16 6.42 14.66 0.75
CA LYS A 16 5.25 14.43 1.60
C LYS A 16 5.58 13.55 2.82
N ILE A 17 6.41 12.54 2.65
CA ILE A 17 6.78 11.59 3.70
C ILE A 17 8.31 11.63 3.82
N LYS A 18 8.82 12.31 4.84
CA LYS A 18 10.26 12.52 5.01
C LYS A 18 10.99 11.22 5.34
N ASP A 19 10.38 10.37 6.15
CA ASP A 19 10.93 9.08 6.56
C ASP A 19 9.87 7.99 6.38
N PRO A 20 9.79 7.38 5.18
CA PRO A 20 8.79 6.36 4.91
C PRO A 20 8.89 5.13 5.82
N ASN A 21 10.09 4.70 6.17
CA ASN A 21 10.27 3.55 7.07
C ASN A 21 9.66 3.82 8.44
N ASN A 22 9.94 4.97 9.01
CA ASN A 22 9.39 5.36 10.30
C ASN A 22 7.87 5.55 10.24
N TYR A 23 7.38 6.11 9.15
CA TYR A 23 5.95 6.28 8.92
C TYR A 23 5.20 4.95 9.01
N PHE A 24 5.67 3.93 8.26
CA PHE A 24 5.05 2.61 8.27
C PHE A 24 5.24 1.88 9.59
N LYS A 25 6.40 2.03 10.23
CA LYS A 25 6.63 1.44 11.56
C LYS A 25 5.57 1.92 12.55
N ASN A 26 5.27 3.21 12.55
CA ASN A 26 4.25 3.79 13.43
C ASN A 26 2.84 3.31 13.08
N LYS A 27 2.49 3.28 11.77
CA LYS A 27 1.17 2.83 11.32
C LYS A 27 0.96 1.34 11.61
N ILE A 28 1.96 0.52 11.37
CA ILE A 28 1.91 -0.92 11.64
C ILE A 28 1.78 -1.17 13.14
N SER A 29 2.47 -0.38 13.97
CA SER A 29 2.35 -0.47 15.43
C SER A 29 0.90 -0.25 15.87
N LYS A 30 0.23 0.76 15.32
CA LYS A 30 -1.18 1.04 15.60
C LYS A 30 -2.11 -0.07 15.10
N LEU A 31 -1.86 -0.56 13.89
CA LEU A 31 -2.64 -1.66 13.31
C LEU A 31 -2.53 -2.91 14.16
N SER A 32 -1.33 -3.21 14.67
CA SER A 32 -1.06 -4.41 15.47
C SER A 32 -1.73 -4.38 16.84
N LYS A 33 -2.23 -3.24 17.29
CA LYS A 33 -3.02 -3.15 18.54
C LYS A 33 -4.46 -3.61 18.36
N ILE A 34 -4.95 -3.69 17.13
CA ILE A 34 -6.28 -4.21 16.83
C ILE A 34 -6.25 -5.73 17.01
N PRO A 35 -7.16 -6.34 17.78
CA PRO A 35 -7.09 -7.77 18.11
C PRO A 35 -6.95 -8.70 16.92
N TYR A 36 -7.62 -8.40 15.81
CA TYR A 36 -7.54 -9.20 14.60
C TYR A 36 -6.11 -9.29 14.05
N PHE A 37 -5.33 -8.20 14.14
CA PHE A 37 -3.97 -8.12 13.60
C PHE A 37 -2.88 -8.44 14.61
N LYS A 38 -3.22 -8.46 15.90
CA LYS A 38 -2.24 -8.63 16.98
C LYS A 38 -1.44 -9.93 16.85
N LYS A 39 -2.09 -11.01 16.41
CA LYS A 39 -1.48 -12.34 16.30
C LYS A 39 -0.91 -12.64 14.91
N LYS A 40 -1.02 -11.70 13.97
CA LYS A 40 -0.49 -11.92 12.61
C LYS A 40 1.03 -11.91 12.61
N ASN A 41 1.61 -12.86 11.90
CA ASN A 41 3.05 -12.90 11.62
C ASN A 41 3.23 -12.82 10.11
N GLN A 42 3.35 -11.61 9.61
CA GLN A 42 3.31 -11.33 8.17
C GLN A 42 4.34 -10.28 7.79
N GLU A 43 4.82 -10.39 6.57
CA GLU A 43 5.74 -9.42 5.98
C GLU A 43 5.27 -9.10 4.57
N PHE A 44 5.37 -7.86 4.16
CA PHE A 44 5.07 -7.43 2.80
C PHE A 44 5.97 -6.27 2.41
N SER A 45 6.07 -6.03 1.10
CA SER A 45 6.83 -4.89 0.59
C SER A 45 5.90 -3.87 -0.02
N ILE A 46 6.26 -2.60 0.11
CA ILE A 46 5.51 -1.51 -0.48
C ILE A 46 6.46 -0.65 -1.32
N LEU A 47 6.16 -0.55 -2.61
CA LEU A 47 6.91 0.23 -3.57
C LEU A 47 6.25 1.59 -3.74
N LEU A 48 6.96 2.64 -3.33
CA LEU A 48 6.52 4.03 -3.50
C LEU A 48 7.10 4.55 -4.80
N THR A 49 6.28 4.60 -5.85
CA THR A 49 6.75 4.80 -7.21
C THR A 49 5.97 5.88 -7.96
N SER A 50 6.14 5.97 -9.28
CA SER A 50 5.56 6.98 -10.16
C SER A 50 4.48 6.40 -11.06
N ASN A 51 3.67 7.28 -11.69
CA ASN A 51 2.72 6.88 -12.72
C ASN A 51 3.37 6.11 -13.86
N LYS A 52 4.56 6.54 -14.28
CA LYS A 52 5.29 5.90 -15.38
C LYS A 52 5.58 4.44 -15.03
N LYS A 53 6.09 4.18 -13.82
CA LYS A 53 6.37 2.82 -13.37
C LYS A 53 5.08 2.02 -13.17
N MET A 54 4.04 2.63 -12.61
CA MET A 54 2.74 1.97 -12.43
C MET A 54 2.13 1.55 -13.75
N LYS A 55 2.21 2.39 -14.77
CA LYS A 55 1.75 2.06 -16.12
C LYS A 55 2.50 0.84 -16.67
N SER A 56 3.82 0.81 -16.49
CA SER A 56 4.67 -0.31 -16.91
C SER A 56 4.29 -1.60 -16.20
N LEU A 57 4.10 -1.55 -14.87
CA LEU A 57 3.70 -2.70 -14.07
C LEU A 57 2.30 -3.18 -14.44
N ASN A 58 1.38 -2.26 -14.66
CA ASN A 58 0.00 -2.60 -15.02
C ASN A 58 -0.06 -3.27 -16.40
N LEU A 59 0.73 -2.77 -17.35
CA LEU A 59 0.83 -3.38 -18.67
C LEU A 59 1.41 -4.80 -18.58
N LYS A 60 2.53 -4.95 -17.86
CA LYS A 60 3.24 -6.22 -17.74
C LYS A 60 2.41 -7.30 -17.04
N PHE A 61 1.76 -6.95 -15.93
CA PHE A 61 1.10 -7.94 -15.07
C PHE A 61 -0.41 -8.01 -15.22
N ARG A 62 -1.04 -6.94 -15.70
CA ARG A 62 -2.51 -6.86 -15.87
C ARG A 62 -2.93 -6.63 -17.31
N LYS A 63 -1.98 -6.47 -18.22
CA LYS A 63 -2.20 -6.19 -19.67
C LYS A 63 -3.02 -4.94 -19.92
N LYS A 64 -2.89 -3.94 -19.03
CA LYS A 64 -3.58 -2.65 -19.13
C LYS A 64 -2.56 -1.55 -19.32
N ASN A 65 -2.61 -0.86 -20.47
CA ASN A 65 -1.65 0.19 -20.82
C ASN A 65 -2.09 1.54 -20.26
N LYS A 66 -2.19 1.63 -18.94
CA LYS A 66 -2.55 2.85 -18.22
C LYS A 66 -2.03 2.80 -16.79
N PRO A 67 -1.76 3.97 -16.16
CA PRO A 67 -1.40 3.97 -14.75
C PRO A 67 -2.62 3.64 -13.89
N THR A 68 -2.37 3.19 -12.68
CA THR A 68 -3.38 2.95 -11.66
C THR A 68 -2.85 3.44 -10.32
N ASP A 69 -3.73 3.62 -9.34
CA ASP A 69 -3.36 4.15 -8.02
C ASP A 69 -2.57 3.13 -7.18
N VAL A 70 -3.03 1.88 -7.16
CA VAL A 70 -2.41 0.82 -6.37
C VAL A 70 -2.47 -0.50 -7.13
N LEU A 71 -1.40 -1.28 -7.01
CA LEU A 71 -1.33 -2.66 -7.48
C LEU A 71 -0.92 -3.56 -6.32
N SER A 72 -1.56 -4.71 -6.20
CA SER A 72 -1.24 -5.72 -5.18
C SER A 72 -0.93 -7.04 -5.85
N PHE A 73 0.17 -7.65 -5.43
CA PHE A 73 0.64 -8.93 -5.98
C PHE A 73 0.78 -9.92 -4.83
N GLN A 74 -0.19 -10.84 -4.70
CA GLN A 74 -0.16 -11.86 -3.65
C GLN A 74 0.98 -12.84 -3.86
N SER A 75 1.65 -13.17 -2.76
CA SER A 75 2.62 -14.27 -2.71
C SER A 75 1.93 -15.54 -2.26
N ASN A 76 2.51 -16.69 -2.60
CA ASN A 76 2.05 -17.99 -2.11
C ASN A 76 2.65 -18.34 -0.74
N ASP A 77 3.55 -17.51 -0.23
CA ASP A 77 4.16 -17.71 1.08
C ASP A 77 3.20 -17.27 2.20
N LYS A 78 3.22 -17.98 3.32
CA LYS A 78 2.36 -17.65 4.46
C LYS A 78 2.88 -16.47 5.27
N ILE A 79 4.17 -16.23 5.28
CA ILE A 79 4.79 -15.13 6.03
C ILE A 79 4.98 -13.92 5.13
N TYR A 80 5.64 -14.08 4.00
CA TYR A 80 5.77 -13.01 3.02
C TYR A 80 4.54 -13.00 2.12
N ILE A 81 3.61 -12.11 2.39
CA ILE A 81 2.27 -12.15 1.79
C ILE A 81 2.17 -11.47 0.45
N GLY A 82 3.15 -10.66 0.07
CA GLY A 82 3.17 -10.06 -1.26
C GLY A 82 3.70 -8.64 -1.33
N ASP A 83 3.46 -8.00 -2.46
CA ASP A 83 3.96 -6.67 -2.79
C ASP A 83 2.82 -5.72 -3.13
N ILE A 84 2.99 -4.46 -2.73
CA ILE A 84 2.07 -3.36 -3.06
C ILE A 84 2.87 -2.28 -3.76
N ALA A 85 2.33 -1.73 -4.86
CA ALA A 85 2.92 -0.59 -5.55
C ALA A 85 1.91 0.55 -5.58
N ILE A 86 2.34 1.78 -5.31
CA ILE A 86 1.47 2.96 -5.22
C ILE A 86 2.06 4.10 -6.04
N SER A 87 1.20 4.77 -6.83
CA SER A 87 1.59 5.92 -7.64
C SER A 87 1.51 7.22 -6.84
N TYR A 88 2.62 7.95 -6.79
CA TYR A 88 2.67 9.27 -6.15
C TYR A 88 1.71 10.27 -6.79
N GLU A 89 1.78 10.41 -8.12
CA GLU A 89 1.04 11.45 -8.82
C GLU A 89 -0.47 11.32 -8.66
N ILE A 90 -0.98 10.08 -8.65
CA ILE A 90 -2.40 9.84 -8.47
C ILE A 90 -2.83 10.20 -7.04
N ILE A 91 -2.06 9.78 -6.03
CA ILE A 91 -2.36 10.11 -4.64
C ILE A 91 -2.30 11.62 -4.43
N ASN A 92 -1.25 12.26 -4.96
CA ASN A 92 -1.07 13.71 -4.82
C ASN A 92 -2.22 14.48 -5.48
N LYS A 93 -2.68 14.06 -6.64
CA LYS A 93 -3.81 14.67 -7.33
C LYS A 93 -5.12 14.55 -6.54
N ARG A 94 -5.40 13.35 -6.04
CA ARG A 94 -6.61 13.10 -5.22
C ARG A 94 -6.61 13.90 -3.93
N SER A 95 -5.44 14.06 -3.32
CA SER A 95 -5.31 14.71 -2.03
C SER A 95 -5.52 16.22 -2.06
N LYS A 96 -5.64 16.83 -3.23
CA LYS A 96 -5.94 18.26 -3.35
C LYS A 96 -7.30 18.63 -2.75
N LEU A 97 -8.23 17.69 -2.74
CA LEU A 97 -9.57 17.89 -2.18
C LEU A 97 -9.71 17.37 -0.74
N THR A 98 -8.71 16.67 -0.25
CA THR A 98 -8.73 16.06 1.07
C THR A 98 -7.38 16.26 1.79
N ASN A 99 -6.69 15.17 2.07
CA ASN A 99 -5.41 15.17 2.77
C ASN A 99 -4.53 14.06 2.20
N PHE A 100 -3.25 14.37 1.96
CA PHE A 100 -2.32 13.40 1.36
C PHE A 100 -2.25 12.10 2.19
N PHE A 101 -2.08 12.23 3.50
CA PHE A 101 -1.93 11.06 4.37
C PHE A 101 -3.20 10.23 4.45
N LEU A 102 -4.36 10.88 4.40
CA LEU A 102 -5.65 10.17 4.36
C LEU A 102 -5.77 9.32 3.09
N GLU A 103 -5.49 9.91 1.94
CA GLU A 103 -5.55 9.20 0.66
C GLU A 103 -4.49 8.09 0.58
N PHE A 104 -3.29 8.37 1.07
CA PHE A 104 -2.21 7.41 1.10
C PHE A 104 -2.54 6.22 1.99
N ASP A 105 -3.03 6.46 3.20
CA ASP A 105 -3.40 5.39 4.12
C ASP A 105 -4.52 4.51 3.55
N LYS A 106 -5.51 5.11 2.90
CA LYS A 106 -6.57 4.36 2.21
C LYS A 106 -5.97 3.40 1.19
N MET A 107 -5.00 3.86 0.40
CA MET A 107 -4.46 3.07 -0.70
C MET A 107 -3.58 1.93 -0.23
N TRP A 108 -2.66 2.19 0.70
CA TRP A 108 -1.81 1.10 1.17
C TRP A 108 -2.60 0.08 2.02
N LEU A 109 -3.57 0.54 2.80
CA LEU A 109 -4.46 -0.38 3.53
C LEU A 109 -5.29 -1.23 2.58
N HIS A 110 -5.81 -0.63 1.51
CA HIS A 110 -6.55 -1.35 0.47
C HIS A 110 -5.68 -2.46 -0.14
N GLY A 111 -4.43 -2.11 -0.48
CA GLY A 111 -3.48 -3.09 -1.00
C GLY A 111 -3.16 -4.20 0.01
N TYR A 112 -2.93 -3.83 1.26
CA TYR A 112 -2.65 -4.79 2.32
C TYR A 112 -3.82 -5.77 2.52
N PHE A 113 -5.06 -5.26 2.57
CA PHE A 113 -6.23 -6.10 2.75
C PHE A 113 -6.42 -7.07 1.56
N HIS A 114 -6.09 -6.65 0.35
CA HIS A 114 -6.06 -7.57 -0.79
C HIS A 114 -5.04 -8.69 -0.60
N LEU A 115 -3.88 -8.38 -0.04
CA LEU A 115 -2.84 -9.39 0.20
C LEU A 115 -3.28 -10.44 1.22
N ILE A 116 -4.09 -10.06 2.20
CA ILE A 116 -4.59 -11.01 3.21
C ILE A 116 -5.93 -11.63 2.81
N GLY A 117 -6.43 -11.35 1.60
CA GLY A 117 -7.58 -12.03 1.04
C GLY A 117 -8.95 -11.44 1.33
N TYR A 118 -9.04 -10.18 1.80
CA TYR A 118 -10.33 -9.52 1.96
C TYR A 118 -10.85 -9.03 0.61
N ASP A 119 -12.16 -9.22 0.38
CA ASP A 119 -12.84 -8.62 -0.76
C ASP A 119 -13.34 -7.20 -0.42
N HIS A 120 -13.88 -6.49 -1.42
CA HIS A 120 -14.34 -5.11 -1.24
C HIS A 120 -15.41 -4.97 -0.17
N LYS A 121 -16.30 -5.92 -0.06
CA LYS A 121 -17.39 -5.91 0.90
C LYS A 121 -16.84 -6.04 2.33
N LYS A 122 -15.99 -7.02 2.55
CA LYS A 122 -15.35 -7.25 3.85
C LYS A 122 -14.47 -6.06 4.23
N LEU A 123 -13.77 -5.47 3.26
CA LEU A 123 -12.94 -4.30 3.48
C LEU A 123 -13.76 -3.12 3.98
N LYS A 124 -14.90 -2.83 3.35
CA LYS A 124 -15.80 -1.77 3.78
C LYS A 124 -16.30 -1.99 5.21
N ASP A 125 -16.72 -3.20 5.52
CA ASP A 125 -17.21 -3.55 6.85
C ASP A 125 -16.11 -3.38 7.90
N PHE A 126 -14.88 -3.73 7.56
CA PHE A 126 -13.73 -3.62 8.45
C PHE A 126 -13.32 -2.16 8.68
N MET A 127 -13.38 -1.31 7.68
CA MET A 127 -12.94 0.09 7.76
C MET A 127 -13.98 1.04 8.35
N ARG A 128 -15.17 0.56 8.65
CA ARG A 128 -16.20 1.32 9.38
C ARG A 128 -15.84 1.43 10.89
#